data_02fc8889ddbdffc1e8dfb3932e0e3dc3
#
_entry.id   02fc8889ddbdffc1e8dfb3932e0e3dc3
#
_cell.length_a   1.000
_cell.length_b   1.000
_cell.length_c   1.000
_cell.angle_alpha   90.00
_cell.angle_beta   90.00
_cell.angle_gamma   90.00
#
_symmetry.space_group_name_H-M   'P 1'
#
loop_
_entity.id
_entity.type
_entity.pdbx_description
1 polymer ?
#
loop_
_entity_poly.entity_id
_entity_poly.type
_entity_poly.pdbx_seq_one_letter_code
_entity_poly.pdbx_strand_id
1 'polypeptide(L)'
;MLILDSFLEKNNQNIEILLSNLQTFQSEDVYEVVIYETLKSYVDLFGKKKISKSKEDFGKFSLINKAFQSCYLNSKKTDSLFLNLINASSSGRDYSRYLFFYLSYLLNQGDKEAVEQISSTIDPINNGLLISQTKIWIDSQNYKKINKIFSCANEAHQLGEFFFLIANLYSAEEDYVKSNFYLNISNYLNPSFYFNMYLLAENYYLTKNYNASKNILKKFNQSEEVFYWHKIKRISKIISEQRDDVQSLNYIEQKFNQIKKPSHKIIYDMANTYKNFKKYNKAIELYTNLINQIDDTSEIYADLLYKRGGSFERIGDYKNSDNDLIKSLEIVPEDPYVMNYLAYSWLERNHNIDEAIEMLSRAYKQKKNDPYIIDSIGWAYFLVEDYEKAEKYLVQAVELMPNDPIVNDHYGDILWMLDRKMQARYFWKNVLKLKDAENFMKENIKIKLLKGLNKI
;
A
#
# COMPACT_ATOMS: atom_id res chain seq x y z
N MET A 1 -5.32 16.04 -27.79
CA MET A 1 -5.82 17.38 -27.41
C MET A 1 -7.04 17.77 -28.23
N LEU A 2 -7.00 17.88 -29.59
CA LEU A 2 -8.16 18.31 -30.41
C LEU A 2 -9.47 17.54 -30.15
N ILE A 3 -9.39 16.22 -29.92
CA ILE A 3 -10.57 15.41 -29.57
C ILE A 3 -11.13 15.84 -28.21
N LEU A 4 -10.28 16.08 -27.23
CA LEU A 4 -10.68 16.48 -25.89
C LEU A 4 -11.27 17.89 -25.86
N ASP A 5 -10.69 18.82 -26.62
CA ASP A 5 -11.23 20.17 -26.80
C ASP A 5 -12.64 20.09 -27.43
N SER A 6 -12.79 19.25 -28.46
CA SER A 6 -14.10 19.01 -29.08
C SER A 6 -15.14 18.38 -28.15
N PHE A 7 -14.71 17.52 -27.19
CA PHE A 7 -15.60 17.03 -26.13
C PHE A 7 -16.02 18.17 -25.18
N LEU A 8 -15.10 19.04 -24.80
CA LEU A 8 -15.40 20.18 -23.92
C LEU A 8 -16.34 21.18 -24.59
N GLU A 9 -16.15 21.39 -25.91
CA GLU A 9 -16.99 22.26 -26.73
C GLU A 9 -18.32 21.60 -27.16
N LYS A 10 -18.52 20.31 -26.85
CA LYS A 10 -19.68 19.49 -27.27
C LYS A 10 -19.87 19.42 -28.79
N ASN A 11 -18.78 19.48 -29.53
CA ASN A 11 -18.77 19.40 -30.98
C ASN A 11 -18.69 17.94 -31.46
N ASN A 12 -19.82 17.22 -31.40
CA ASN A 12 -19.87 15.79 -31.71
C ASN A 12 -19.43 15.45 -33.14
N GLN A 13 -19.72 16.32 -34.11
CA GLN A 13 -19.34 16.10 -35.50
C GLN A 13 -17.81 16.12 -35.67
N ASN A 14 -17.13 17.06 -35.03
CA ASN A 14 -15.67 17.15 -35.04
C ASN A 14 -15.03 15.95 -34.31
N ILE A 15 -15.64 15.49 -33.20
CA ILE A 15 -15.17 14.31 -32.47
C ILE A 15 -15.21 13.05 -33.35
N GLU A 16 -16.33 12.81 -34.06
CA GLU A 16 -16.46 11.65 -34.96
C GLU A 16 -15.42 11.66 -36.08
N ILE A 17 -15.15 12.83 -36.69
CA ILE A 17 -14.10 12.99 -37.73
C ILE A 17 -12.72 12.69 -37.15
N LEU A 18 -12.39 13.25 -35.98
CA LEU A 18 -11.08 13.05 -35.37
C LEU A 18 -10.85 11.61 -34.90
N LEU A 19 -11.90 10.93 -34.40
CA LEU A 19 -11.83 9.52 -34.04
C LEU A 19 -11.68 8.62 -35.26
N SER A 20 -12.37 8.93 -36.37
CA SER A 20 -12.21 8.17 -37.64
C SER A 20 -10.77 8.24 -38.17
N ASN A 21 -10.12 9.39 -38.00
CA ASN A 21 -8.71 9.55 -38.37
C ASN A 21 -7.77 8.73 -37.48
N LEU A 22 -8.07 8.58 -36.18
CA LEU A 22 -7.29 7.72 -35.28
C LEU A 22 -7.43 6.23 -35.61
N GLN A 23 -8.59 5.81 -36.12
CA GLN A 23 -8.84 4.40 -36.51
C GLN A 23 -7.88 3.90 -37.60
N THR A 24 -7.31 4.78 -38.40
CA THR A 24 -6.34 4.44 -39.44
C THR A 24 -4.96 4.08 -38.92
N PHE A 25 -4.66 4.38 -37.65
CA PHE A 25 -3.41 4.05 -37.01
C PHE A 25 -3.59 2.70 -36.25
N GLN A 26 -2.97 1.63 -36.76
CA GLN A 26 -2.88 0.38 -36.02
C GLN A 26 -1.79 0.55 -34.97
N SER A 27 -2.19 0.62 -33.72
CA SER A 27 -1.25 0.65 -32.58
C SER A 27 -1.02 -0.78 -32.07
N GLU A 28 0.25 -1.09 -31.79
CA GLU A 28 0.62 -2.32 -31.07
C GLU A 28 0.42 -2.18 -29.54
N ASP A 29 0.23 -0.96 -29.06
CA ASP A 29 0.00 -0.66 -27.65
C ASP A 29 -1.47 -0.93 -27.28
N VAL A 30 -1.68 -1.94 -26.44
CA VAL A 30 -3.01 -2.35 -25.97
C VAL A 30 -3.77 -1.20 -25.32
N TYR A 31 -3.11 -0.32 -24.60
CA TYR A 31 -3.75 0.81 -23.93
C TYR A 31 -4.23 1.87 -24.92
N GLU A 32 -3.55 2.06 -26.04
CA GLU A 32 -4.04 2.95 -27.10
C GLU A 32 -5.31 2.43 -27.75
N VAL A 33 -5.44 1.09 -27.91
CA VAL A 33 -6.68 0.46 -28.39
C VAL A 33 -7.80 0.68 -27.37
N VAL A 34 -7.52 0.48 -26.06
CA VAL A 34 -8.49 0.75 -24.99
C VAL A 34 -8.95 2.21 -25.00
N ILE A 35 -8.02 3.15 -25.19
CA ILE A 35 -8.33 4.59 -25.27
C ILE A 35 -9.28 4.87 -26.45
N TYR A 36 -8.97 4.36 -27.63
CA TYR A 36 -9.79 4.56 -28.81
C TYR A 36 -11.22 4.02 -28.62
N GLU A 37 -11.37 2.75 -28.25
CA GLU A 37 -12.68 2.12 -28.07
C GLU A 37 -13.49 2.78 -26.95
N THR A 38 -12.82 3.21 -25.87
CA THR A 38 -13.48 3.89 -24.77
C THR A 38 -13.97 5.28 -25.18
N LEU A 39 -13.13 6.09 -25.83
CA LEU A 39 -13.54 7.40 -26.33
C LEU A 39 -14.73 7.30 -27.30
N LYS A 40 -14.72 6.31 -28.19
CA LYS A 40 -15.84 6.02 -29.10
C LYS A 40 -17.12 5.71 -28.33
N SER A 41 -17.02 4.90 -27.25
CA SER A 41 -18.18 4.59 -26.40
C SER A 41 -18.73 5.82 -25.69
N TYR A 42 -17.87 6.77 -25.28
CA TYR A 42 -18.26 8.04 -24.67
C TYR A 42 -18.91 9.00 -25.66
N VAL A 43 -18.52 8.99 -26.96
CA VAL A 43 -19.23 9.75 -28.01
C VAL A 43 -20.69 9.31 -28.10
N ASP A 44 -20.93 8.00 -28.17
CA ASP A 44 -22.28 7.46 -28.20
C ASP A 44 -23.05 7.79 -26.90
N LEU A 45 -22.39 7.67 -25.76
CA LEU A 45 -22.99 7.98 -24.47
C LEU A 45 -23.43 9.44 -24.37
N PHE A 46 -22.53 10.36 -24.66
CA PHE A 46 -22.79 11.80 -24.48
C PHE A 46 -23.72 12.35 -25.55
N GLY A 47 -23.53 11.92 -26.82
CA GLY A 47 -24.35 12.35 -27.95
C GLY A 47 -25.73 11.71 -28.01
N LYS A 48 -25.80 10.39 -27.88
CA LYS A 48 -27.02 9.60 -28.07
C LYS A 48 -27.71 9.17 -26.77
N LYS A 49 -27.12 9.48 -25.59
CA LYS A 49 -27.58 9.04 -24.26
C LYS A 49 -27.80 7.51 -24.18
N LYS A 50 -26.93 6.75 -24.83
CA LYS A 50 -27.02 5.29 -24.95
C LYS A 50 -25.67 4.63 -24.66
N ILE A 51 -25.68 3.56 -23.87
CA ILE A 51 -24.51 2.71 -23.70
C ILE A 51 -24.31 1.87 -24.95
N SER A 52 -23.21 2.08 -25.66
CA SER A 52 -22.84 1.24 -26.81
C SER A 52 -22.23 -0.07 -26.31
N LYS A 53 -22.49 -1.17 -27.02
CA LYS A 53 -21.79 -2.42 -26.76
C LYS A 53 -20.39 -2.32 -27.40
N SER A 54 -19.33 -2.31 -26.56
CA SER A 54 -17.99 -2.54 -27.09
C SER A 54 -17.92 -3.92 -27.74
N LYS A 55 -17.20 -4.02 -28.84
CA LYS A 55 -16.92 -5.30 -29.49
C LYS A 55 -15.92 -6.14 -28.70
N GLU A 56 -15.08 -5.50 -27.93
CA GLU A 56 -14.02 -6.12 -27.14
C GLU A 56 -14.31 -5.98 -25.64
N ASP A 57 -13.99 -7.02 -24.89
CA ASP A 57 -14.07 -7.02 -23.42
C ASP A 57 -12.66 -6.87 -22.84
N PHE A 58 -12.38 -5.69 -22.28
CA PHE A 58 -11.15 -5.38 -21.58
C PHE A 58 -11.20 -5.76 -20.09
N GLY A 59 -12.03 -6.76 -19.75
CA GLY A 59 -12.14 -7.29 -18.39
C GLY A 59 -12.65 -6.25 -17.38
N LYS A 60 -11.91 -6.06 -16.31
CA LYS A 60 -12.32 -5.13 -15.23
C LYS A 60 -12.43 -3.68 -15.70
N PHE A 61 -11.65 -3.28 -16.69
CA PHE A 61 -11.75 -1.96 -17.29
C PHE A 61 -13.13 -1.72 -17.95
N SER A 62 -13.65 -2.71 -18.64
CA SER A 62 -15.01 -2.68 -19.18
C SER A 62 -16.07 -2.55 -18.08
N LEU A 63 -15.86 -3.19 -16.92
CA LEU A 63 -16.77 -3.08 -15.76
C LEU A 63 -16.75 -1.68 -15.18
N ILE A 64 -15.57 -1.08 -15.02
CA ILE A 64 -15.41 0.31 -14.58
C ILE A 64 -16.16 1.25 -15.52
N ASN A 65 -15.93 1.17 -16.82
CA ASN A 65 -16.61 1.98 -17.81
C ASN A 65 -18.14 1.83 -17.75
N LYS A 66 -18.64 0.60 -17.60
CA LYS A 66 -20.09 0.36 -17.45
C LYS A 66 -20.67 1.03 -16.21
N ALA A 67 -19.95 1.01 -15.08
CA ALA A 67 -20.40 1.68 -13.85
C ALA A 67 -20.50 3.20 -14.06
N PHE A 68 -19.47 3.83 -14.63
CA PHE A 68 -19.46 5.26 -14.90
C PHE A 68 -20.51 5.68 -15.94
N GLN A 69 -20.68 4.91 -17.02
CA GLN A 69 -21.71 5.18 -18.03
C GLN A 69 -23.12 5.03 -17.46
N SER A 70 -23.35 4.01 -16.60
CA SER A 70 -24.63 3.86 -15.90
C SER A 70 -24.91 4.99 -14.94
N CYS A 71 -23.88 5.48 -14.26
CA CYS A 71 -23.96 6.64 -13.36
C CYS A 71 -24.32 7.92 -14.14
N TYR A 72 -23.70 8.13 -15.30
CA TYR A 72 -24.03 9.28 -16.17
C TYR A 72 -25.50 9.30 -16.59
N LEU A 73 -26.05 8.12 -16.93
CA LEU A 73 -27.44 7.96 -17.34
C LEU A 73 -28.42 7.86 -16.17
N ASN A 74 -27.95 7.96 -14.93
CA ASN A 74 -28.74 7.72 -13.72
C ASN A 74 -29.55 6.40 -13.78
N SER A 75 -28.90 5.33 -14.21
CA SER A 75 -29.52 4.02 -14.44
C SER A 75 -29.76 3.29 -13.13
N LYS A 76 -30.87 2.53 -13.03
CA LYS A 76 -31.15 1.62 -11.90
C LYS A 76 -30.07 0.58 -11.63
N LYS A 77 -29.13 0.36 -12.56
CA LYS A 77 -28.00 -0.58 -12.42
C LYS A 77 -26.77 0.05 -11.78
N THR A 78 -26.75 1.35 -11.53
CA THR A 78 -25.57 2.07 -11.04
C THR A 78 -25.10 1.52 -9.70
N ASP A 79 -26.00 1.33 -8.75
CA ASP A 79 -25.66 0.81 -7.41
C ASP A 79 -25.01 -0.57 -7.51
N SER A 80 -25.66 -1.51 -8.22
CA SER A 80 -25.13 -2.88 -8.36
C SER A 80 -23.77 -2.92 -9.05
N LEU A 81 -23.53 -2.04 -10.02
CA LEU A 81 -22.25 -1.99 -10.74
C LEU A 81 -21.13 -1.43 -9.87
N PHE A 82 -21.37 -0.37 -9.10
CA PHE A 82 -20.37 0.14 -8.15
C PHE A 82 -20.10 -0.84 -7.02
N LEU A 83 -21.12 -1.45 -6.43
CA LEU A 83 -20.94 -2.45 -5.37
C LEU A 83 -20.16 -3.68 -5.87
N ASN A 84 -20.40 -4.13 -7.10
CA ASN A 84 -19.62 -5.21 -7.71
C ASN A 84 -18.13 -4.82 -7.89
N LEU A 85 -17.84 -3.56 -8.24
CA LEU A 85 -16.46 -3.07 -8.34
C LEU A 85 -15.78 -3.04 -6.98
N ILE A 86 -16.45 -2.49 -5.97
CA ILE A 86 -15.92 -2.33 -4.61
C ILE A 86 -15.66 -3.71 -3.98
N ASN A 87 -16.61 -4.65 -4.11
CA ASN A 87 -16.49 -6.00 -3.55
C ASN A 87 -15.46 -6.88 -4.29
N ALA A 88 -15.06 -6.51 -5.51
CA ALA A 88 -14.02 -7.22 -6.25
C ALA A 88 -12.60 -7.03 -5.68
N SER A 89 -12.44 -6.25 -4.63
CA SER A 89 -11.15 -5.98 -3.94
C SER A 89 -10.49 -7.23 -3.34
N SER A 90 -11.25 -8.33 -3.13
CA SER A 90 -10.74 -9.59 -2.60
C SER A 90 -9.70 -10.31 -3.48
N SER A 91 -9.43 -9.82 -4.69
CA SER A 91 -8.50 -10.41 -5.65
C SER A 91 -7.10 -9.78 -5.69
N GLY A 92 -6.67 -9.11 -4.60
CA GLY A 92 -5.31 -8.53 -4.49
C GLY A 92 -5.11 -7.17 -5.20
N ARG A 93 -6.17 -6.56 -5.71
CA ARG A 93 -6.14 -5.19 -6.28
C ARG A 93 -7.10 -4.29 -5.49
N ASP A 94 -6.62 -3.11 -5.11
CA ASP A 94 -7.41 -2.13 -4.38
C ASP A 94 -8.39 -1.38 -5.30
N TYR A 95 -9.67 -1.71 -5.19
CA TYR A 95 -10.77 -1.01 -5.86
C TYR A 95 -11.49 -0.01 -4.94
N SER A 96 -10.95 0.24 -3.73
CA SER A 96 -11.55 1.16 -2.76
C SER A 96 -11.75 2.58 -3.32
N ARG A 97 -10.94 2.98 -4.31
CA ARG A 97 -11.11 4.25 -5.02
C ARG A 97 -12.53 4.44 -5.57
N TYR A 98 -13.17 3.38 -6.06
CA TYR A 98 -14.52 3.46 -6.64
C TYR A 98 -15.61 3.74 -5.61
N LEU A 99 -15.34 3.50 -4.36
CA LEU A 99 -16.21 3.92 -3.26
C LEU A 99 -16.41 5.44 -3.22
N PHE A 100 -15.37 6.23 -3.49
CA PHE A 100 -15.50 7.69 -3.60
C PHE A 100 -16.53 8.11 -4.66
N PHE A 101 -16.47 7.49 -5.84
CA PHE A 101 -17.39 7.81 -6.93
C PHE A 101 -18.81 7.36 -6.63
N TYR A 102 -18.98 6.23 -5.96
CA TYR A 102 -20.27 5.75 -5.50
C TYR A 102 -20.86 6.67 -4.44
N LEU A 103 -20.09 7.09 -3.45
CA LEU A 103 -20.53 8.06 -2.45
C LEU A 103 -20.90 9.41 -3.08
N SER A 104 -20.13 9.87 -4.06
CA SER A 104 -20.49 11.07 -4.83
C SER A 104 -21.82 10.92 -5.57
N TYR A 105 -22.07 9.75 -6.17
CA TYR A 105 -23.36 9.47 -6.82
C TYR A 105 -24.51 9.48 -5.82
N LEU A 106 -24.40 8.81 -4.69
CA LEU A 106 -25.45 8.81 -3.64
C LEU A 106 -25.74 10.22 -3.12
N LEU A 107 -24.71 11.04 -2.89
CA LEU A 107 -24.89 12.44 -2.50
C LEU A 107 -25.64 13.25 -3.56
N ASN A 108 -25.40 13.01 -4.84
CA ASN A 108 -26.12 13.65 -5.93
C ASN A 108 -27.59 13.19 -6.04
N GLN A 109 -27.91 11.97 -5.55
CA GLN A 109 -29.28 11.49 -5.40
C GLN A 109 -29.97 12.02 -4.12
N GLY A 110 -29.23 12.71 -3.24
CA GLY A 110 -29.74 13.23 -1.96
C GLY A 110 -29.71 12.22 -0.82
N ASP A 111 -29.19 11.02 -1.03
CA ASP A 111 -29.16 9.93 -0.06
C ASP A 111 -27.95 10.07 0.91
N LYS A 112 -28.07 11.01 1.83
CA LYS A 112 -27.05 11.25 2.85
C LYS A 112 -26.99 10.14 3.89
N GLU A 113 -28.10 9.51 4.20
CA GLU A 113 -28.17 8.44 5.20
C GLU A 113 -27.34 7.23 4.75
N ALA A 114 -27.50 6.78 3.51
CA ALA A 114 -26.68 5.73 2.94
C ALA A 114 -25.18 6.10 2.91
N VAL A 115 -24.86 7.36 2.62
CA VAL A 115 -23.45 7.84 2.61
C VAL A 115 -22.84 7.76 4.01
N GLU A 116 -23.55 8.19 5.05
CA GLU A 116 -23.06 8.13 6.44
C GLU A 116 -22.94 6.68 6.92
N GLN A 117 -23.91 5.82 6.59
CA GLN A 117 -23.87 4.40 6.92
C GLN A 117 -22.67 3.70 6.26
N ILE A 118 -22.43 3.91 4.97
CA ILE A 118 -21.27 3.36 4.27
C ILE A 118 -19.98 3.93 4.83
N SER A 119 -19.91 5.24 5.12
CA SER A 119 -18.72 5.87 5.68
C SER A 119 -18.34 5.30 7.04
N SER A 120 -19.32 4.89 7.86
CA SER A 120 -19.05 4.29 9.17
C SER A 120 -18.30 2.96 9.08
N THR A 121 -18.39 2.23 7.95
CA THR A 121 -17.69 0.96 7.71
C THR A 121 -16.30 1.15 7.13
N ILE A 122 -15.91 2.37 6.76
CA ILE A 122 -14.59 2.65 6.21
C ILE A 122 -13.53 2.52 7.31
N ASP A 123 -12.53 1.64 7.09
CA ASP A 123 -11.36 1.54 7.95
C ASP A 123 -10.68 2.92 8.10
N PRO A 124 -10.50 3.46 9.32
CA PRO A 124 -9.92 4.78 9.51
C PRO A 124 -8.41 4.85 9.24
N ILE A 125 -7.74 3.73 9.06
CA ILE A 125 -6.28 3.64 8.95
C ILE A 125 -5.84 3.09 7.58
N ASN A 126 -6.33 1.91 7.18
CA ASN A 126 -5.78 1.10 6.08
C ASN A 126 -6.41 1.36 4.70
N ASN A 127 -6.90 2.57 4.44
CA ASN A 127 -7.46 2.94 3.15
C ASN A 127 -6.52 3.82 2.31
N GLY A 128 -6.75 3.81 0.98
CA GLY A 128 -6.09 4.72 0.05
C GLY A 128 -6.36 6.19 0.37
N LEU A 129 -5.49 7.08 -0.13
CA LEU A 129 -5.53 8.52 0.20
C LEU A 129 -6.90 9.15 -0.04
N LEU A 130 -7.53 8.85 -1.19
CA LEU A 130 -8.80 9.45 -1.57
C LEU A 130 -9.92 9.04 -0.62
N ILE A 131 -10.02 7.76 -0.27
CA ILE A 131 -11.07 7.25 0.62
C ILE A 131 -10.87 7.76 2.04
N SER A 132 -9.64 7.74 2.55
CA SER A 132 -9.34 8.31 3.88
C SER A 132 -9.70 9.79 3.96
N GLN A 133 -9.40 10.57 2.90
CA GLN A 133 -9.79 11.98 2.84
C GLN A 133 -11.30 12.16 2.71
N THR A 134 -11.97 11.29 1.95
CA THR A 134 -13.44 11.31 1.79
C THR A 134 -14.14 11.06 3.12
N LYS A 135 -13.67 10.08 3.90
CA LYS A 135 -14.18 9.83 5.24
C LYS A 135 -14.14 11.10 6.11
N ILE A 136 -13.00 11.81 6.13
CA ILE A 136 -12.85 13.06 6.88
C ILE A 136 -13.87 14.12 6.42
N TRP A 137 -14.13 14.23 5.10
CA TRP A 137 -15.15 15.17 4.60
C TRP A 137 -16.56 14.78 5.01
N ILE A 138 -16.89 13.48 5.04
CA ILE A 138 -18.20 13.00 5.47
C ILE A 138 -18.36 13.20 6.98
N ASP A 139 -17.40 12.79 7.79
CA ASP A 139 -17.41 12.93 9.25
C ASP A 139 -17.50 14.42 9.69
N SER A 140 -16.98 15.35 8.87
CA SER A 140 -17.11 16.80 9.06
C SER A 140 -18.33 17.42 8.34
N GLN A 141 -19.22 16.60 7.77
CA GLN A 141 -20.41 17.02 7.01
C GLN A 141 -20.11 17.94 5.81
N ASN A 142 -18.91 17.86 5.27
CA ASN A 142 -18.48 18.67 4.12
C ASN A 142 -18.82 18.01 2.76
N TYR A 143 -20.09 17.60 2.60
CA TYR A 143 -20.59 16.93 1.38
C TYR A 143 -20.42 17.76 0.13
N LYS A 144 -20.51 19.10 0.23
CA LYS A 144 -20.32 20.00 -0.92
C LYS A 144 -18.94 19.86 -1.57
N LYS A 145 -17.92 19.49 -0.78
CA LYS A 145 -16.57 19.29 -1.29
C LYS A 145 -16.52 18.09 -2.24
N ILE A 146 -17.17 16.98 -1.89
CA ILE A 146 -17.23 15.75 -2.68
C ILE A 146 -17.90 16.04 -4.04
N ASN A 147 -19.10 16.66 -4.03
CA ASN A 147 -19.86 16.97 -5.23
C ASN A 147 -19.15 18.00 -6.15
N LYS A 148 -18.34 18.90 -5.59
CA LYS A 148 -17.54 19.85 -6.38
C LYS A 148 -16.39 19.17 -7.11
N ILE A 149 -15.82 18.12 -6.52
CA ILE A 149 -14.64 17.41 -7.06
C ILE A 149 -15.04 16.51 -8.22
N PHE A 150 -16.17 15.80 -8.10
CA PHE A 150 -16.65 14.87 -9.10
C PHE A 150 -18.17 14.85 -9.18
N SER A 151 -18.67 14.69 -10.40
CA SER A 151 -20.08 14.38 -10.68
C SER A 151 -20.16 13.49 -11.91
N CYS A 152 -20.92 12.40 -11.82
CA CYS A 152 -21.18 11.52 -12.94
C CYS A 152 -21.89 12.23 -14.13
N ALA A 153 -22.66 13.26 -13.87
CA ALA A 153 -23.36 14.03 -14.90
C ALA A 153 -22.41 14.95 -15.70
N ASN A 154 -21.17 15.12 -15.25
CA ASN A 154 -20.19 15.95 -15.93
C ASN A 154 -19.29 15.10 -16.82
N GLU A 155 -19.39 15.32 -18.12
CA GLU A 155 -18.68 14.57 -19.17
C GLU A 155 -17.15 14.69 -19.02
N ALA A 156 -16.64 15.89 -18.73
CA ALA A 156 -15.22 16.12 -18.53
C ALA A 156 -14.67 15.42 -17.27
N HIS A 157 -15.49 15.33 -16.21
CA HIS A 157 -15.10 14.59 -15.00
C HIS A 157 -14.95 13.10 -15.26
N GLN A 158 -15.83 12.51 -16.08
CA GLN A 158 -15.72 11.10 -16.44
C GLN A 158 -14.50 10.81 -17.30
N LEU A 159 -14.26 11.64 -18.33
CA LEU A 159 -13.07 11.51 -19.16
C LEU A 159 -11.78 11.76 -18.35
N GLY A 160 -11.80 12.70 -17.42
CA GLY A 160 -10.69 12.97 -16.52
C GLY A 160 -10.31 11.73 -15.68
N GLU A 161 -11.29 11.02 -15.13
CA GLU A 161 -11.05 9.77 -14.39
C GLU A 161 -10.58 8.65 -15.31
N PHE A 162 -11.16 8.51 -16.51
CA PHE A 162 -10.71 7.56 -17.49
C PHE A 162 -9.21 7.73 -17.80
N PHE A 163 -8.75 8.94 -18.08
CA PHE A 163 -7.33 9.21 -18.36
C PHE A 163 -6.43 9.03 -17.13
N PHE A 164 -6.95 9.24 -15.93
CA PHE A 164 -6.23 8.86 -14.71
C PHE A 164 -6.00 7.33 -14.64
N LEU A 165 -7.00 6.53 -14.98
CA LEU A 165 -6.85 5.06 -15.00
C LEU A 165 -5.79 4.61 -16.01
N ILE A 166 -5.81 5.17 -17.22
CA ILE A 166 -4.76 4.91 -18.22
C ILE A 166 -3.38 5.32 -17.71
N ALA A 167 -3.27 6.49 -17.10
CA ALA A 167 -2.01 6.95 -16.51
C ALA A 167 -1.49 6.00 -15.41
N ASN A 168 -2.40 5.47 -14.59
CA ASN A 168 -2.05 4.54 -13.53
C ASN A 168 -1.53 3.19 -14.07
N LEU A 169 -2.10 2.72 -15.20
CA LEU A 169 -1.59 1.52 -15.88
C LEU A 169 -0.17 1.72 -16.41
N TYR A 170 0.09 2.81 -17.10
CA TYR A 170 1.45 3.13 -17.57
C TYR A 170 2.44 3.33 -16.41
N SER A 171 1.99 3.94 -15.30
CA SER A 171 2.84 4.08 -14.11
C SER A 171 3.20 2.72 -13.49
N ALA A 172 2.28 1.77 -13.49
CA ALA A 172 2.52 0.42 -13.00
C ALA A 172 3.50 -0.38 -13.89
N GLU A 173 3.60 -0.03 -15.16
CA GLU A 173 4.58 -0.58 -16.12
C GLU A 173 5.86 0.26 -16.20
N GLU A 174 6.04 1.24 -15.31
CA GLU A 174 7.19 2.14 -15.23
C GLU A 174 7.36 3.05 -16.47
N ASP A 175 6.37 3.13 -17.38
CA ASP A 175 6.34 4.13 -18.45
C ASP A 175 5.84 5.47 -17.90
N TYR A 176 6.71 6.12 -17.14
CA TYR A 176 6.40 7.40 -16.48
C TYR A 176 6.18 8.54 -17.48
N VAL A 177 6.69 8.45 -18.70
CA VAL A 177 6.51 9.47 -19.73
C VAL A 177 5.06 9.50 -20.20
N LYS A 178 4.52 8.33 -20.60
CA LYS A 178 3.12 8.22 -20.98
C LYS A 178 2.18 8.45 -19.79
N SER A 179 2.51 7.90 -18.61
CA SER A 179 1.76 8.16 -17.39
C SER A 179 1.61 9.64 -17.09
N ASN A 180 2.72 10.39 -17.11
CA ASN A 180 2.72 11.84 -16.86
C ASN A 180 1.92 12.61 -17.91
N PHE A 181 1.96 12.19 -19.17
CA PHE A 181 1.15 12.78 -20.24
C PHE A 181 -0.34 12.64 -19.94
N TYR A 182 -0.82 11.43 -19.64
CA TYR A 182 -2.23 11.19 -19.35
C TYR A 182 -2.69 11.78 -18.01
N LEU A 183 -1.81 11.90 -17.00
CA LEU A 183 -2.12 12.62 -15.76
C LEU A 183 -2.38 14.11 -16.02
N ASN A 184 -1.60 14.74 -16.90
CA ASN A 184 -1.85 16.14 -17.27
C ASN A 184 -3.17 16.29 -18.03
N ILE A 185 -3.53 15.35 -18.90
CA ILE A 185 -4.85 15.31 -19.54
C ILE A 185 -5.96 15.18 -18.50
N SER A 186 -5.84 14.24 -17.57
CA SER A 186 -6.79 14.06 -16.47
C SER A 186 -7.02 15.35 -15.68
N ASN A 187 -5.94 16.04 -15.33
CA ASN A 187 -6.01 17.30 -14.59
C ASN A 187 -6.57 18.47 -15.44
N TYR A 188 -6.33 18.47 -16.74
CA TYR A 188 -6.91 19.45 -17.67
C TYR A 188 -8.44 19.31 -17.77
N LEU A 189 -8.92 18.07 -17.88
CA LEU A 189 -10.34 17.77 -17.97
C LEU A 189 -11.09 18.00 -16.65
N ASN A 190 -10.46 17.72 -15.51
CA ASN A 190 -11.03 17.97 -14.20
C ASN A 190 -10.03 18.61 -13.23
N PRO A 191 -9.78 19.92 -13.36
CA PRO A 191 -8.86 20.63 -12.46
C PRO A 191 -9.28 20.63 -10.99
N SER A 192 -10.59 20.42 -10.71
CA SER A 192 -11.12 20.30 -9.35
C SER A 192 -10.68 19.01 -8.67
N PHE A 193 -10.35 17.98 -9.44
CA PHE A 193 -9.85 16.70 -8.95
C PHE A 193 -8.32 16.61 -8.96
N TYR A 194 -7.66 17.69 -8.57
CA TYR A 194 -6.20 17.76 -8.52
C TYR A 194 -5.53 16.71 -7.61
N PHE A 195 -6.31 15.99 -6.82
CA PHE A 195 -5.82 14.87 -6.01
C PHE A 195 -5.11 13.79 -6.84
N ASN A 196 -5.54 13.57 -8.09
CA ASN A 196 -4.88 12.66 -9.03
C ASN A 196 -3.41 13.02 -9.29
N MET A 197 -3.04 14.28 -9.06
CA MET A 197 -1.66 14.76 -9.25
C MET A 197 -0.67 14.20 -8.22
N TYR A 198 -1.15 13.50 -7.16
CA TYR A 198 -0.23 12.78 -6.28
C TYR A 198 0.58 11.74 -7.06
N LEU A 199 -0.03 11.04 -8.04
CA LEU A 199 0.65 10.05 -8.87
C LEU A 199 1.73 10.70 -9.76
N LEU A 200 1.48 11.90 -10.27
CA LEU A 200 2.51 12.65 -11.00
C LEU A 200 3.72 12.99 -10.11
N ALA A 201 3.45 13.36 -8.84
CA ALA A 201 4.53 13.61 -7.88
C ALA A 201 5.31 12.33 -7.55
N GLU A 202 4.63 11.17 -7.47
CA GLU A 202 5.27 9.86 -7.28
C GLU A 202 6.14 9.48 -8.49
N ASN A 203 5.63 9.63 -9.71
CA ASN A 203 6.40 9.34 -10.94
C ASN A 203 7.68 10.19 -11.00
N TYR A 204 7.59 11.48 -10.66
CA TYR A 204 8.78 12.33 -10.58
C TYR A 204 9.73 11.92 -9.45
N TYR A 205 9.21 11.45 -8.32
CA TYR A 205 10.04 10.92 -7.24
C TYR A 205 10.79 9.66 -7.68
N LEU A 206 10.10 8.69 -8.28
CA LEU A 206 10.67 7.43 -8.76
C LEU A 206 11.76 7.66 -9.83
N THR A 207 11.57 8.65 -10.69
CA THR A 207 12.58 9.07 -11.67
C THR A 207 13.64 10.02 -11.08
N LYS A 208 13.69 10.18 -9.75
CA LYS A 208 14.63 11.06 -9.03
C LYS A 208 14.56 12.54 -9.41
N ASN A 209 13.50 12.97 -10.08
CA ASN A 209 13.24 14.38 -10.35
C ASN A 209 12.55 15.05 -9.14
N TYR A 210 13.30 15.15 -8.04
CA TYR A 210 12.78 15.61 -6.75
C TYR A 210 12.23 17.03 -6.78
N ASN A 211 12.79 17.91 -7.62
CA ASN A 211 12.30 19.28 -7.74
C ASN A 211 10.91 19.33 -8.37
N ALA A 212 10.68 18.57 -9.44
CA ALA A 212 9.36 18.47 -10.07
C ALA A 212 8.35 17.84 -9.10
N SER A 213 8.72 16.74 -8.40
CA SER A 213 7.89 16.13 -7.37
C SER A 213 7.47 17.14 -6.30
N LYS A 214 8.45 17.86 -5.70
CA LYS A 214 8.17 18.91 -4.69
C LYS A 214 7.25 20.01 -5.22
N ASN A 215 7.39 20.41 -6.49
CA ASN A 215 6.54 21.46 -7.09
C ASN A 215 5.08 21.00 -7.23
N ILE A 216 4.83 19.76 -7.62
CA ILE A 216 3.47 19.21 -7.67
C ILE A 216 2.89 19.10 -6.26
N LEU A 217 3.67 18.61 -5.29
CA LEU A 217 3.23 18.45 -3.91
C LEU A 217 2.87 19.77 -3.21
N LYS A 218 3.34 20.93 -3.70
CA LYS A 218 2.93 22.25 -3.18
C LYS A 218 1.42 22.50 -3.25
N LYS A 219 0.72 21.85 -4.20
CA LYS A 219 -0.73 21.97 -4.37
C LYS A 219 -1.51 21.44 -3.17
N PHE A 220 -0.98 20.44 -2.44
CA PHE A 220 -1.65 19.86 -1.28
C PHE A 220 -1.42 20.72 -0.04
N ASN A 221 -2.49 21.17 0.57
CA ASN A 221 -2.50 22.06 1.73
C ASN A 221 -3.21 21.40 2.94
N GLN A 222 -3.21 22.08 4.09
CA GLN A 222 -3.75 21.52 5.34
C GLN A 222 -5.26 21.26 5.34
N SER A 223 -6.02 21.84 4.40
CA SER A 223 -7.46 21.57 4.29
C SER A 223 -7.79 20.17 3.77
N GLU A 224 -6.84 19.55 3.09
CA GLU A 224 -6.88 18.15 2.64
C GLU A 224 -5.86 17.34 3.44
N GLU A 225 -6.17 17.07 4.68
CA GLU A 225 -5.28 16.57 5.72
C GLU A 225 -4.47 15.33 5.28
N VAL A 226 -5.13 14.35 4.65
CA VAL A 226 -4.49 13.10 4.23
C VAL A 226 -3.51 13.33 3.09
N PHE A 227 -3.86 14.14 2.10
CA PHE A 227 -2.97 14.48 0.99
C PHE A 227 -1.84 15.41 1.44
N TYR A 228 -2.12 16.31 2.39
CA TYR A 228 -1.09 17.13 3.02
C TYR A 228 -0.08 16.26 3.78
N TRP A 229 -0.54 15.25 4.51
CA TRP A 229 0.32 14.29 5.20
C TRP A 229 1.14 13.45 4.22
N HIS A 230 0.53 12.99 3.12
CA HIS A 230 1.24 12.31 2.04
C HIS A 230 2.38 13.16 1.48
N LYS A 231 2.14 14.45 1.22
CA LYS A 231 3.18 15.42 0.83
C LYS A 231 4.32 15.47 1.85
N ILE A 232 4.00 15.55 3.15
CA ILE A 232 5.00 15.58 4.22
C ILE A 232 5.87 14.32 4.20
N LYS A 233 5.25 13.14 4.13
CA LYS A 233 5.97 11.87 4.05
C LYS A 233 6.88 11.80 2.83
N ARG A 234 6.40 12.24 1.66
CA ARG A 234 7.21 12.22 0.44
C ARG A 234 8.38 13.20 0.50
N ILE A 235 8.18 14.39 1.01
CA ILE A 235 9.28 15.36 1.21
C ILE A 235 10.29 14.83 2.23
N SER A 236 9.84 14.23 3.34
CA SER A 236 10.70 13.57 4.33
C SER A 236 11.58 12.49 3.66
N LYS A 237 10.99 11.64 2.82
CA LYS A 237 11.72 10.61 2.07
C LYS A 237 12.76 11.21 1.12
N ILE A 238 12.41 12.29 0.41
CA ILE A 238 13.37 13.01 -0.45
C ILE A 238 14.53 13.60 0.38
N ILE A 239 14.26 14.10 1.59
CA ILE A 239 15.31 14.61 2.48
C ILE A 239 16.25 13.48 2.91
N SER A 240 15.71 12.32 3.28
CA SER A 240 16.51 11.13 3.62
C SER A 240 17.46 10.76 2.47
N GLU A 241 16.96 10.72 1.23
CA GLU A 241 17.77 10.36 0.06
C GLU A 241 18.79 11.43 -0.38
N GLN A 242 18.46 12.72 -0.18
CA GLN A 242 19.34 13.83 -0.58
C GLN A 242 20.34 14.26 0.51
N ARG A 243 20.08 13.93 1.76
CA ARG A 243 20.86 14.39 2.91
C ARG A 243 21.13 13.23 3.87
N ASP A 244 20.25 13.05 4.87
CA ASP A 244 20.36 12.02 5.89
C ASP A 244 19.02 11.77 6.59
N ASP A 245 18.95 10.66 7.30
CA ASP A 245 17.78 10.21 8.03
C ASP A 245 17.43 11.09 9.23
N VAL A 246 18.41 11.74 9.87
CA VAL A 246 18.18 12.62 11.02
C VAL A 246 17.42 13.86 10.60
N GLN A 247 17.82 14.49 9.50
CA GLN A 247 17.10 15.66 8.95
C GLN A 247 15.70 15.28 8.45
N SER A 248 15.56 14.10 7.88
CA SER A 248 14.27 13.54 7.45
C SER A 248 13.32 13.38 8.64
N LEU A 249 13.78 12.75 9.73
CA LEU A 249 12.98 12.57 10.94
C LEU A 249 12.61 13.92 11.57
N ASN A 250 13.56 14.82 11.73
CA ASN A 250 13.30 16.16 12.30
C ASN A 250 12.24 16.93 11.50
N TYR A 251 12.28 16.84 10.16
CA TYR A 251 11.29 17.48 9.30
C TYR A 251 9.88 16.92 9.53
N ILE A 252 9.72 15.58 9.51
CA ILE A 252 8.39 14.97 9.66
C ILE A 252 7.83 15.17 11.06
N GLU A 253 8.65 15.10 12.11
CA GLU A 253 8.26 15.41 13.49
C GLU A 253 7.76 16.86 13.63
N GLN A 254 8.52 17.83 13.11
CA GLN A 254 8.11 19.22 13.13
C GLN A 254 6.75 19.44 12.48
N LYS A 255 6.51 18.77 11.33
CA LYS A 255 5.25 18.87 10.60
C LYS A 255 4.10 18.18 11.30
N PHE A 256 4.33 17.00 11.88
CA PHE A 256 3.35 16.28 12.69
C PHE A 256 2.89 17.12 13.88
N ASN A 257 3.80 17.72 14.62
CA ASN A 257 3.51 18.56 15.80
C ASN A 257 2.74 19.84 15.46
N GLN A 258 2.69 20.27 14.19
CA GLN A 258 1.88 21.39 13.72
C GLN A 258 0.42 21.02 13.46
N ILE A 259 0.07 19.71 13.39
CA ILE A 259 -1.29 19.24 13.18
C ILE A 259 -2.00 19.16 14.53
N LYS A 260 -3.01 20.01 14.74
CA LYS A 260 -3.68 20.11 16.05
C LYS A 260 -4.47 18.86 16.45
N LYS A 261 -5.13 18.21 15.50
CA LYS A 261 -5.95 17.00 15.69
C LYS A 261 -5.70 16.05 14.53
N PRO A 262 -4.57 15.32 14.55
CA PRO A 262 -4.27 14.39 13.47
C PRO A 262 -5.29 13.24 13.43
N SER A 263 -5.72 12.83 12.25
CA SER A 263 -6.57 11.64 12.06
C SER A 263 -5.84 10.36 12.46
N HIS A 264 -6.59 9.28 12.71
CA HIS A 264 -6.03 7.98 13.08
C HIS A 264 -4.97 7.50 12.06
N LYS A 265 -5.22 7.72 10.78
CA LYS A 265 -4.25 7.41 9.72
C LYS A 265 -2.92 8.14 9.88
N ILE A 266 -2.95 9.42 10.22
CA ILE A 266 -1.74 10.23 10.42
C ILE A 266 -0.98 9.78 11.67
N ILE A 267 -1.69 9.50 12.76
CA ILE A 267 -1.08 8.99 14.00
C ILE A 267 -0.41 7.63 13.72
N TYR A 268 -1.10 6.73 13.02
CA TYR A 268 -0.59 5.42 12.64
C TYR A 268 0.65 5.51 11.74
N ASP A 269 0.60 6.34 10.71
CA ASP A 269 1.74 6.58 9.81
C ASP A 269 2.96 7.14 10.57
N MET A 270 2.71 8.05 11.53
CA MET A 270 3.79 8.60 12.35
C MET A 270 4.36 7.58 13.33
N ALA A 271 3.52 6.74 13.93
CA ALA A 271 3.95 5.63 14.77
C ALA A 271 4.85 4.65 13.99
N ASN A 272 4.44 4.26 12.77
CA ASN A 272 5.26 3.45 11.87
C ASN A 272 6.57 4.16 11.50
N THR A 273 6.53 5.48 11.29
CA THR A 273 7.74 6.27 11.04
C THR A 273 8.70 6.17 12.22
N TYR A 274 8.23 6.39 13.44
CA TYR A 274 9.07 6.23 14.63
C TYR A 274 9.63 4.83 14.78
N LYS A 275 8.83 3.79 14.54
CA LYS A 275 9.29 2.40 14.54
C LYS A 275 10.43 2.18 13.54
N ASN A 276 10.29 2.67 12.30
CA ASN A 276 11.31 2.54 11.25
C ASN A 276 12.62 3.27 11.59
N PHE A 277 12.52 4.41 12.30
CA PHE A 277 13.67 5.14 12.82
C PHE A 277 14.17 4.61 14.19
N LYS A 278 13.72 3.43 14.60
CA LYS A 278 14.08 2.78 15.89
C LYS A 278 13.76 3.63 17.11
N LYS A 279 12.79 4.56 17.03
CA LYS A 279 12.29 5.37 18.14
C LYS A 279 11.10 4.68 18.82
N TYR A 280 11.33 3.48 19.31
CA TYR A 280 10.28 2.56 19.76
C TYR A 280 9.39 3.12 20.87
N ASN A 281 9.94 3.83 21.85
CA ASN A 281 9.14 4.46 22.92
C ASN A 281 8.11 5.46 22.36
N LYS A 282 8.49 6.28 21.36
CA LYS A 282 7.55 7.21 20.70
C LYS A 282 6.52 6.46 19.85
N ALA A 283 6.92 5.36 19.23
CA ALA A 283 5.98 4.51 18.48
C ALA A 283 4.93 3.87 19.41
N ILE A 284 5.36 3.32 20.56
CA ILE A 284 4.50 2.74 21.59
C ILE A 284 3.48 3.76 22.10
N GLU A 285 3.89 4.99 22.36
CA GLU A 285 3.00 6.07 22.79
C GLU A 285 1.88 6.32 21.77
N LEU A 286 2.21 6.45 20.50
CA LEU A 286 1.23 6.70 19.44
C LEU A 286 0.33 5.50 19.16
N TYR A 287 0.86 4.26 19.18
CA TYR A 287 0.03 3.06 19.06
C TYR A 287 -0.93 2.94 20.25
N THR A 288 -0.46 3.24 21.47
CA THR A 288 -1.31 3.22 22.67
C THR A 288 -2.43 4.26 22.58
N ASN A 289 -2.13 5.46 22.04
CA ASN A 289 -3.15 6.47 21.79
C ASN A 289 -4.24 5.96 20.84
N LEU A 290 -3.88 5.27 19.76
CA LEU A 290 -4.84 4.68 18.81
C LEU A 290 -5.64 3.52 19.42
N ILE A 291 -4.98 2.61 20.14
CA ILE A 291 -5.60 1.47 20.80
C ILE A 291 -6.70 1.90 21.75
N ASN A 292 -6.52 3.02 22.46
CA ASN A 292 -7.52 3.56 23.37
C ASN A 292 -8.75 4.19 22.67
N GLN A 293 -8.74 4.32 21.34
CA GLN A 293 -9.79 4.99 20.56
C GLN A 293 -10.50 4.08 19.56
N ILE A 294 -10.00 2.86 19.36
CA ILE A 294 -10.50 1.91 18.35
C ILE A 294 -11.19 0.73 19.07
N ASP A 295 -12.23 0.20 18.43
CA ASP A 295 -12.98 -0.97 18.89
C ASP A 295 -12.03 -2.17 19.09
N ASP A 296 -12.04 -2.73 20.29
CA ASP A 296 -11.13 -3.78 20.73
C ASP A 296 -11.40 -5.16 20.12
N THR A 297 -12.46 -5.30 19.35
CA THR A 297 -12.80 -6.51 18.58
C THR A 297 -12.41 -6.44 17.11
N SER A 298 -11.92 -5.29 16.65
CA SER A 298 -11.61 -5.04 15.24
C SER A 298 -10.26 -5.61 14.81
N GLU A 299 -10.13 -6.01 13.54
CA GLU A 299 -8.84 -6.40 12.95
C GLU A 299 -7.79 -5.28 13.03
N ILE A 300 -8.24 -4.01 12.99
CA ILE A 300 -7.36 -2.84 13.14
C ILE A 300 -6.74 -2.82 14.54
N TYR A 301 -7.53 -3.12 15.56
CA TYR A 301 -7.04 -3.19 16.94
C TYR A 301 -6.00 -4.31 17.08
N ALA A 302 -6.23 -5.47 16.45
CA ALA A 302 -5.26 -6.56 16.43
C ALA A 302 -3.94 -6.14 15.74
N ASP A 303 -3.99 -5.43 14.60
CA ASP A 303 -2.79 -4.91 13.93
C ASP A 303 -2.03 -3.89 14.80
N LEU A 304 -2.75 -3.01 15.50
CA LEU A 304 -2.13 -2.06 16.42
C LEU A 304 -1.42 -2.76 17.58
N LEU A 305 -2.03 -3.79 18.16
CA LEU A 305 -1.40 -4.62 19.18
C LEU A 305 -0.14 -5.32 18.63
N TYR A 306 -0.21 -5.91 17.45
CA TYR A 306 0.95 -6.49 16.78
C TYR A 306 2.10 -5.49 16.60
N LYS A 307 1.81 -4.26 16.11
CA LYS A 307 2.82 -3.22 15.92
C LYS A 307 3.42 -2.73 17.24
N ARG A 308 2.57 -2.55 18.27
CA ARG A 308 3.02 -2.14 19.60
C ARG A 308 3.79 -3.24 20.30
N GLY A 309 3.32 -4.48 20.25
CA GLY A 309 4.01 -5.65 20.78
C GLY A 309 5.40 -5.81 20.19
N GLY A 310 5.55 -5.69 18.87
CA GLY A 310 6.85 -5.67 18.23
C GLY A 310 7.74 -4.50 18.67
N SER A 311 7.16 -3.36 19.00
CA SER A 311 7.92 -2.22 19.53
C SER A 311 8.37 -2.43 20.99
N PHE A 312 7.55 -3.09 21.81
CA PHE A 312 7.91 -3.51 23.17
C PHE A 312 9.05 -4.53 23.16
N GLU A 313 9.00 -5.51 22.25
CA GLU A 313 10.08 -6.49 22.08
C GLU A 313 11.42 -5.79 21.82
N ARG A 314 11.44 -4.82 20.90
CA ARG A 314 12.65 -4.07 20.54
C ARG A 314 13.28 -3.25 21.65
N ILE A 315 12.54 -2.92 22.71
CA ILE A 315 13.07 -2.26 23.93
C ILE A 315 13.30 -3.23 25.09
N GLY A 316 13.10 -4.55 24.87
CA GLY A 316 13.28 -5.61 25.88
C GLY A 316 12.12 -5.75 26.87
N ASP A 317 10.98 -5.09 26.63
CA ASP A 317 9.77 -5.25 27.44
C ASP A 317 8.95 -6.47 26.93
N TYR A 318 9.51 -7.64 27.15
CA TYR A 318 8.94 -8.89 26.66
C TYR A 318 7.57 -9.22 27.24
N LYS A 319 7.32 -8.79 28.49
CA LYS A 319 6.01 -9.04 29.13
C LYS A 319 4.87 -8.32 28.39
N ASN A 320 5.06 -7.05 28.09
CA ASN A 320 4.06 -6.29 27.36
C ASN A 320 4.01 -6.71 25.89
N SER A 321 5.14 -7.10 25.31
CA SER A 321 5.19 -7.66 23.96
C SER A 321 4.34 -8.93 23.83
N ASP A 322 4.58 -9.92 24.70
CA ASP A 322 3.83 -11.18 24.66
C ASP A 322 2.33 -10.97 24.89
N ASN A 323 1.96 -10.10 25.86
CA ASN A 323 0.56 -9.76 26.10
C ASN A 323 -0.13 -9.16 24.86
N ASP A 324 0.52 -8.23 24.18
CA ASP A 324 -0.05 -7.60 22.99
C ASP A 324 -0.17 -8.59 21.82
N LEU A 325 0.87 -9.42 21.58
CA LEU A 325 0.88 -10.39 20.49
C LEU A 325 -0.14 -11.52 20.73
N ILE A 326 -0.25 -12.02 21.94
CA ILE A 326 -1.27 -13.03 22.30
C ILE A 326 -2.66 -12.45 22.13
N LYS A 327 -2.92 -11.24 22.64
CA LYS A 327 -4.23 -10.59 22.47
C LYS A 327 -4.54 -10.30 20.99
N SER A 328 -3.55 -9.99 20.18
CA SER A 328 -3.73 -9.86 18.71
C SER A 328 -4.20 -11.19 18.10
N LEU A 329 -3.63 -12.32 18.52
CA LEU A 329 -4.05 -13.66 18.07
C LEU A 329 -5.41 -14.12 18.64
N GLU A 330 -5.84 -13.61 19.80
CA GLU A 330 -7.21 -13.83 20.29
C GLU A 330 -8.27 -13.21 19.39
N ILE A 331 -7.95 -12.05 18.78
CA ILE A 331 -8.87 -11.31 17.88
C ILE A 331 -8.80 -11.86 16.45
N VAL A 332 -7.58 -12.07 15.94
CA VAL A 332 -7.33 -12.65 14.61
C VAL A 332 -6.54 -13.96 14.78
N PRO A 333 -7.23 -15.06 15.11
CA PRO A 333 -6.59 -16.37 15.24
C PRO A 333 -5.91 -16.76 13.92
N GLU A 334 -4.77 -17.41 14.02
CA GLU A 334 -4.04 -17.93 12.86
C GLU A 334 -3.41 -16.84 11.95
N ASP A 335 -3.23 -15.57 12.40
CA ASP A 335 -2.44 -14.63 11.64
C ASP A 335 -0.98 -15.12 11.51
N PRO A 336 -0.51 -15.49 10.31
CA PRO A 336 0.79 -16.11 10.14
C PRO A 336 1.96 -15.20 10.52
N TYR A 337 1.79 -13.89 10.40
CA TYR A 337 2.85 -12.93 10.73
C TYR A 337 2.95 -12.69 12.23
N VAL A 338 1.82 -12.63 12.93
CA VAL A 338 1.80 -12.50 14.39
C VAL A 338 2.31 -13.78 15.04
N MET A 339 1.85 -14.95 14.55
CA MET A 339 2.36 -16.26 15.02
C MET A 339 3.88 -16.35 14.81
N ASN A 340 4.38 -15.99 13.63
CA ASN A 340 5.81 -16.02 13.35
C ASN A 340 6.59 -15.08 14.29
N TYR A 341 6.11 -13.87 14.49
CA TYR A 341 6.80 -12.89 15.33
C TYR A 341 6.87 -13.33 16.80
N LEU A 342 5.75 -13.77 17.36
CA LEU A 342 5.67 -14.24 18.75
C LEU A 342 6.55 -15.47 18.96
N ALA A 343 6.43 -16.46 18.08
CA ALA A 343 7.21 -17.69 18.14
C ALA A 343 8.71 -17.41 18.06
N TYR A 344 9.14 -16.59 17.07
CA TYR A 344 10.55 -16.23 16.92
C TYR A 344 11.08 -15.49 18.17
N SER A 345 10.31 -14.55 18.72
CA SER A 345 10.67 -13.85 19.97
C SER A 345 10.79 -14.82 21.16
N TRP A 346 9.98 -15.86 21.23
CA TRP A 346 10.11 -16.89 22.25
C TRP A 346 11.36 -17.76 22.05
N LEU A 347 11.66 -18.14 20.80
CA LEU A 347 12.86 -18.91 20.48
C LEU A 347 14.14 -18.18 20.90
N GLU A 348 14.26 -16.89 20.57
CA GLU A 348 15.41 -16.06 20.93
C GLU A 348 15.63 -15.96 22.46
N ARG A 349 14.58 -16.17 23.24
CA ARG A 349 14.60 -16.15 24.71
C ARG A 349 14.66 -17.55 25.35
N ASN A 350 14.73 -18.58 24.54
CA ASN A 350 14.64 -19.98 24.99
C ASN A 350 13.36 -20.25 25.82
N HIS A 351 12.22 -19.73 25.36
CA HIS A 351 10.92 -19.74 26.03
C HIS A 351 9.88 -20.44 25.15
N ASN A 352 9.01 -21.26 25.73
CA ASN A 352 7.89 -21.94 25.06
C ASN A 352 8.25 -22.57 23.68
N ILE A 353 9.40 -23.26 23.60
CA ILE A 353 9.96 -23.73 22.31
C ILE A 353 8.98 -24.66 21.56
N ASP A 354 8.34 -25.59 22.25
CA ASP A 354 7.40 -26.53 21.61
C ASP A 354 6.20 -25.80 21.01
N GLU A 355 5.62 -24.86 21.74
CA GLU A 355 4.49 -24.04 21.27
C GLU A 355 4.93 -23.10 20.11
N ALA A 356 6.16 -22.58 20.18
CA ALA A 356 6.73 -21.78 19.09
C ALA A 356 6.85 -22.59 17.80
N ILE A 357 7.35 -23.84 17.86
CA ILE A 357 7.45 -24.74 16.71
C ILE A 357 6.05 -25.04 16.13
N GLU A 358 5.06 -25.26 17.00
CA GLU A 358 3.69 -25.49 16.54
C GLU A 358 3.12 -24.26 15.82
N MET A 359 3.25 -23.06 16.39
CA MET A 359 2.83 -21.81 15.74
C MET A 359 3.53 -21.58 14.40
N LEU A 360 4.85 -21.78 14.32
CA LEU A 360 5.60 -21.64 13.08
C LEU A 360 5.18 -22.67 12.03
N SER A 361 4.86 -23.90 12.45
CA SER A 361 4.36 -24.93 11.54
C SER A 361 3.00 -24.54 10.95
N ARG A 362 2.12 -23.90 11.73
CA ARG A 362 0.83 -23.38 11.27
C ARG A 362 1.03 -22.19 10.34
N ALA A 363 1.90 -21.25 10.69
CA ALA A 363 2.25 -20.10 9.84
C ALA A 363 2.83 -20.54 8.49
N TYR A 364 3.76 -21.49 8.50
CA TYR A 364 4.35 -22.04 7.28
C TYR A 364 3.34 -22.73 6.37
N LYS A 365 2.37 -23.47 6.92
CA LYS A 365 1.29 -24.08 6.12
C LYS A 365 0.51 -23.05 5.30
N GLN A 366 0.33 -21.84 5.83
CA GLN A 366 -0.40 -20.75 5.17
C GLN A 366 0.49 -19.97 4.19
N LYS A 367 1.78 -19.79 4.52
CA LYS A 367 2.73 -18.93 3.80
C LYS A 367 4.00 -19.69 3.43
N LYS A 368 3.86 -20.75 2.64
CA LYS A 368 4.95 -21.69 2.27
C LYS A 368 6.12 -21.05 1.53
N ASN A 369 5.92 -19.87 0.94
CA ASN A 369 6.94 -19.16 0.16
C ASN A 369 7.40 -17.86 0.86
N ASP A 370 7.01 -17.63 2.12
CA ASP A 370 7.48 -16.48 2.88
C ASP A 370 8.84 -16.81 3.51
N PRO A 371 9.93 -16.16 3.07
CA PRO A 371 11.27 -16.53 3.50
C PRO A 371 11.53 -16.27 4.98
N TYR A 372 10.86 -15.29 5.60
CA TYR A 372 11.00 -15.02 7.03
C TYR A 372 10.38 -16.12 7.89
N ILE A 373 9.21 -16.62 7.47
CA ILE A 373 8.55 -17.74 8.16
C ILE A 373 9.36 -19.04 7.97
N ILE A 374 9.92 -19.23 6.77
CA ILE A 374 10.78 -20.39 6.45
C ILE A 374 12.05 -20.37 7.31
N ASP A 375 12.70 -19.21 7.43
CA ASP A 375 13.88 -19.02 8.26
C ASP A 375 13.57 -19.31 9.74
N SER A 376 12.47 -18.73 10.26
CA SER A 376 12.07 -18.90 11.66
C SER A 376 11.79 -20.36 12.03
N ILE A 377 11.10 -21.13 11.18
CA ILE A 377 10.87 -22.55 11.43
C ILE A 377 12.16 -23.38 11.31
N GLY A 378 13.05 -23.02 10.38
CA GLY A 378 14.37 -23.61 10.26
C GLY A 378 15.22 -23.37 11.51
N TRP A 379 15.21 -22.14 12.02
CA TRP A 379 15.89 -21.75 13.25
C TRP A 379 15.32 -22.49 14.47
N ALA A 380 14.00 -22.66 14.55
CA ALA A 380 13.36 -23.43 15.60
C ALA A 380 13.87 -24.87 15.65
N TYR A 381 13.94 -25.55 14.51
CA TYR A 381 14.50 -26.90 14.44
C TYR A 381 16.02 -26.93 14.75
N PHE A 382 16.76 -25.90 14.43
CA PHE A 382 18.17 -25.77 14.82
C PHE A 382 18.33 -25.77 16.35
N LEU A 383 17.49 -24.99 17.07
CA LEU A 383 17.55 -24.88 18.52
C LEU A 383 17.18 -26.19 19.26
N VAL A 384 16.35 -27.04 18.66
CA VAL A 384 16.03 -28.36 19.20
C VAL A 384 16.95 -29.47 18.62
N GLU A 385 18.06 -29.10 18.01
CA GLU A 385 19.09 -29.98 17.44
C GLU A 385 18.59 -30.94 16.32
N ASP A 386 17.40 -30.70 15.73
CA ASP A 386 16.91 -31.42 14.55
C ASP A 386 17.53 -30.81 13.29
N TYR A 387 18.84 -31.06 13.13
CA TYR A 387 19.65 -30.41 12.10
C TYR A 387 19.23 -30.78 10.67
N GLU A 388 18.66 -31.97 10.46
CA GLU A 388 18.16 -32.38 9.14
C GLU A 388 16.95 -31.53 8.71
N LYS A 389 16.00 -31.31 9.61
CA LYS A 389 14.87 -30.42 9.32
C LYS A 389 15.32 -28.97 9.23
N ALA A 390 16.20 -28.52 10.12
CA ALA A 390 16.74 -27.17 10.09
C ALA A 390 17.38 -26.86 8.71
N GLU A 391 18.25 -27.74 8.20
CA GLU A 391 18.87 -27.54 6.88
C GLU A 391 17.83 -27.43 5.78
N LYS A 392 16.82 -28.32 5.78
CA LYS A 392 15.76 -28.32 4.76
C LYS A 392 15.05 -26.97 4.63
N TYR A 393 14.77 -26.29 5.75
CA TYR A 393 14.13 -24.98 5.73
C TYR A 393 15.12 -23.85 5.48
N LEU A 394 16.27 -23.86 6.15
CA LEU A 394 17.25 -22.76 6.02
C LEU A 394 17.88 -22.66 4.63
N VAL A 395 18.06 -23.79 3.90
CA VAL A 395 18.50 -23.73 2.49
C VAL A 395 17.45 -23.04 1.64
N GLN A 396 16.17 -23.34 1.84
CA GLN A 396 15.09 -22.66 1.10
C GLN A 396 15.02 -21.17 1.43
N ALA A 397 15.19 -20.80 2.70
CA ALA A 397 15.19 -19.40 3.13
C ALA A 397 16.32 -18.61 2.46
N VAL A 398 17.57 -19.15 2.45
CA VAL A 398 18.71 -18.46 1.84
C VAL A 398 18.63 -18.38 0.32
N GLU A 399 18.00 -19.35 -0.35
CA GLU A 399 17.71 -19.29 -1.79
C GLU A 399 16.73 -18.16 -2.14
N LEU A 400 15.73 -17.94 -1.29
CA LEU A 400 14.72 -16.87 -1.46
C LEU A 400 15.27 -15.50 -1.06
N MET A 401 16.14 -15.43 -0.04
CA MET A 401 16.73 -14.20 0.49
C MET A 401 18.27 -14.28 0.60
N PRO A 402 18.99 -14.38 -0.52
CA PRO A 402 20.46 -14.57 -0.51
C PRO A 402 21.23 -13.37 0.07
N ASN A 403 20.61 -12.20 0.17
CA ASN A 403 21.23 -10.98 0.67
C ASN A 403 20.72 -10.57 2.08
N ASP A 404 19.94 -11.41 2.76
CA ASP A 404 19.54 -11.16 4.14
C ASP A 404 20.65 -11.60 5.12
N PRO A 405 21.12 -10.74 6.04
CA PRO A 405 22.20 -11.07 6.94
C PRO A 405 21.83 -12.14 7.97
N ILE A 406 20.58 -12.16 8.47
CA ILE A 406 20.12 -13.12 9.48
C ILE A 406 20.03 -14.52 8.85
N VAL A 407 19.39 -14.62 7.70
CA VAL A 407 19.23 -15.88 6.97
C VAL A 407 20.59 -16.49 6.60
N ASN A 408 21.57 -15.67 6.16
CA ASN A 408 22.93 -16.15 5.88
C ASN A 408 23.64 -16.63 7.16
N ASP A 409 23.43 -15.98 8.29
CA ASP A 409 24.00 -16.40 9.57
C ASP A 409 23.42 -17.74 10.02
N HIS A 410 22.09 -17.86 10.06
CA HIS A 410 21.40 -19.10 10.42
C HIS A 410 21.81 -20.28 9.52
N TYR A 411 21.88 -20.04 8.19
CA TYR A 411 22.32 -21.09 7.28
C TYR A 411 23.80 -21.43 7.47
N GLY A 412 24.65 -20.48 7.81
CA GLY A 412 26.04 -20.72 8.20
C GLY A 412 26.13 -21.58 9.48
N ASP A 413 25.28 -21.31 10.45
CA ASP A 413 25.26 -22.02 11.72
C ASP A 413 24.88 -23.51 11.54
N ILE A 414 23.82 -23.80 10.78
CA ILE A 414 23.43 -25.20 10.51
C ILE A 414 24.49 -25.94 9.72
N LEU A 415 25.11 -25.31 8.72
CA LEU A 415 26.19 -25.94 7.97
C LEU A 415 27.39 -26.29 8.86
N TRP A 416 27.70 -25.46 9.84
CA TRP A 416 28.75 -25.74 10.81
C TRP A 416 28.43 -26.96 11.68
N MET A 417 27.19 -27.07 12.16
CA MET A 417 26.74 -28.21 12.97
C MET A 417 26.72 -29.52 12.17
N LEU A 418 26.50 -29.45 10.86
CA LEU A 418 26.59 -30.58 9.91
C LEU A 418 28.01 -30.88 9.43
N ASP A 419 29.01 -30.34 10.10
CA ASP A 419 30.45 -30.48 9.75
C ASP A 419 30.87 -29.94 8.37
N ARG A 420 30.03 -29.16 7.73
CA ARG A 420 30.30 -28.48 6.43
C ARG A 420 30.97 -27.13 6.64
N LYS A 421 32.08 -27.12 7.38
CA LYS A 421 32.74 -25.92 7.93
C LYS A 421 33.21 -24.91 6.87
N MET A 422 33.63 -25.37 5.69
CA MET A 422 34.03 -24.47 4.60
C MET A 422 32.85 -23.69 4.04
N GLN A 423 31.70 -24.34 3.89
CA GLN A 423 30.47 -23.71 3.42
C GLN A 423 29.91 -22.76 4.49
N ALA A 424 29.90 -23.15 5.77
CA ALA A 424 29.51 -22.29 6.87
C ALA A 424 30.30 -20.95 6.85
N ARG A 425 31.63 -21.06 6.72
CA ARG A 425 32.50 -19.87 6.63
C ARG A 425 32.22 -19.00 5.40
N TYR A 426 31.76 -19.58 4.31
CA TYR A 426 31.34 -18.82 3.13
C TYR A 426 30.13 -17.92 3.45
N PHE A 427 29.07 -18.49 4.03
CA PHE A 427 27.86 -17.74 4.38
C PHE A 427 28.13 -16.69 5.48
N TRP A 428 28.87 -17.02 6.53
CA TRP A 428 29.31 -16.04 7.53
C TRP A 428 30.13 -14.89 6.94
N LYS A 429 31.04 -15.17 5.99
CA LYS A 429 31.79 -14.11 5.30
C LYS A 429 30.86 -13.24 4.42
N ASN A 430 29.79 -13.82 3.88
CA ASN A 430 28.81 -13.06 3.12
C ASN A 430 28.13 -12.01 3.99
N VAL A 431 27.71 -12.36 5.22
CA VAL A 431 27.12 -11.40 6.18
C VAL A 431 27.98 -10.15 6.36
N LEU A 432 29.30 -10.29 6.46
CA LEU A 432 30.22 -9.14 6.63
C LEU A 432 30.16 -8.13 5.47
N LYS A 433 29.76 -8.58 4.26
CA LYS A 433 29.68 -7.74 3.05
C LYS A 433 28.32 -7.05 2.91
N LEU A 434 27.30 -7.56 3.60
CA LEU A 434 25.94 -7.04 3.48
C LEU A 434 25.81 -5.69 4.20
N LYS A 435 25.16 -4.73 3.51
CA LYS A 435 24.99 -3.36 4.04
C LYS A 435 24.09 -3.33 5.26
N ASP A 436 23.04 -4.17 5.26
CA ASP A 436 22.00 -4.21 6.27
C ASP A 436 22.40 -4.99 7.53
N ALA A 437 23.59 -5.65 7.53
CA ALA A 437 24.13 -6.32 8.70
C ALA A 437 24.56 -5.31 9.76
N GLU A 438 23.95 -5.40 10.95
CA GLU A 438 24.26 -4.55 12.08
C GLU A 438 25.69 -4.80 12.63
N ASN A 439 26.29 -3.77 13.24
CA ASN A 439 27.67 -3.88 13.74
C ASN A 439 27.83 -4.98 14.79
N PHE A 440 26.87 -5.14 15.69
CA PHE A 440 26.88 -6.22 16.68
C PHE A 440 26.92 -7.60 16.01
N MET A 441 26.08 -7.81 15.00
CA MET A 441 26.06 -9.05 14.24
C MET A 441 27.40 -9.31 13.53
N LYS A 442 27.98 -8.28 12.90
CA LYS A 442 29.31 -8.39 12.25
C LYS A 442 30.40 -8.81 13.23
N GLU A 443 30.38 -8.31 14.47
CA GLU A 443 31.33 -8.74 15.50
C GLU A 443 31.13 -10.20 15.89
N ASN A 444 29.88 -10.64 16.09
CA ASN A 444 29.57 -12.05 16.37
C ASN A 444 30.05 -12.97 15.23
N ILE A 445 29.82 -12.58 13.98
CA ILE A 445 30.31 -13.32 12.80
C ILE A 445 31.85 -13.44 12.78
N LYS A 446 32.56 -12.38 13.15
CA LYS A 446 34.03 -12.47 13.27
C LYS A 446 34.46 -13.50 14.30
N ILE A 447 33.75 -13.59 15.43
CA ILE A 447 34.00 -14.60 16.47
C ILE A 447 33.73 -16.02 15.92
N LYS A 448 32.59 -16.23 15.25
CA LYS A 448 32.23 -17.50 14.60
C LYS A 448 33.31 -17.93 13.56
N LEU A 449 33.83 -16.99 12.77
CA LEU A 449 34.87 -17.25 11.79
C LEU A 449 36.20 -17.69 12.42
N LEU A 450 36.53 -17.18 13.62
CA LEU A 450 37.78 -17.52 14.35
C LEU A 450 37.64 -18.83 15.13
N LYS A 451 36.57 -18.99 15.89
CA LYS A 451 36.42 -20.06 16.87
C LYS A 451 35.41 -21.15 16.46
N GLY A 452 34.60 -20.89 15.45
CA GLY A 452 33.44 -21.70 15.12
C GLY A 452 32.28 -21.47 16.09
N LEU A 453 31.24 -22.30 15.96
CA LEU A 453 30.18 -22.42 16.98
C LEU A 453 30.59 -23.45 18.03
N ASN A 454 30.40 -23.11 19.29
CA ASN A 454 30.37 -24.10 20.35
C ASN A 454 29.03 -24.85 20.23
N LYS A 455 29.01 -26.15 20.58
CA LYS A 455 27.72 -26.86 20.76
C LYS A 455 26.89 -26.08 21.78
N ILE A 456 25.63 -25.82 21.41
CA ILE A 456 24.66 -25.12 22.24
C ILE A 456 24.35 -25.96 23.48
#